data_5c3b9ede4a5129a7759490173dae3a10
#
_entry.id   5c3b9ede4a5129a7759490173dae3a10
#
_cell.length_a   1.000
_cell.length_b   1.000
_cell.length_c   1.000
_cell.angle_alpha   90.00
_cell.angle_beta   90.00
_cell.angle_gamma   90.00
#
_symmetry.space_group_name_H-M   'P 1'
#
loop_
_entity.id
_entity.type
_entity.pdbx_description
1 polymer ?
#
loop_
_entity_poly.entity_id
_entity_poly.type
_entity_poly.pdbx_seq_one_letter_code
_entity_poly.pdbx_strand_id
1 'polypeptide(L)'
;MYICNQIKLVMTKAELLLVQQAKNCTIYTIQFLTEDESEFERFYNKFKDDLEFNPDLMKIVGFLGRIADFGALERFFRPEGKMGDHVVALPIVSSKLRLYCLRLSDKILILGNGGAKKTRTYDEDDELTGYVINLQDFDELIKDGVKNGTIILTENTIETENTFEL
;
A
#
# COMPACT_ATOMS: atom_id res chain seq x y z
N MET A 1 -18.69 -29.44 -30.42
CA MET A 1 -17.66 -29.61 -29.35
C MET A 1 -17.49 -28.25 -28.66
N TYR A 2 -18.03 -28.11 -27.48
CA TYR A 2 -17.87 -26.87 -26.71
C TYR A 2 -16.54 -26.95 -25.96
N ILE A 3 -15.55 -26.13 -26.34
CA ILE A 3 -14.33 -25.95 -25.57
C ILE A 3 -14.72 -25.07 -24.39
N CYS A 4 -14.91 -25.69 -23.24
CA CYS A 4 -15.04 -24.95 -21.99
C CYS A 4 -13.67 -24.35 -21.68
N ASN A 5 -13.44 -23.09 -22.05
CA ASN A 5 -12.33 -22.31 -21.55
C ASN A 5 -12.57 -22.11 -20.05
N GLN A 6 -12.05 -23.04 -19.24
CA GLN A 6 -11.88 -22.79 -17.83
C GLN A 6 -10.84 -21.67 -17.73
N ILE A 7 -11.31 -20.44 -17.59
CA ILE A 7 -10.47 -19.35 -17.10
C ILE A 7 -10.06 -19.76 -15.69
N LYS A 8 -8.84 -20.31 -15.59
CA LYS A 8 -8.25 -20.61 -14.30
C LYS A 8 -8.02 -19.26 -13.64
N LEU A 9 -8.89 -18.90 -12.70
CA LEU A 9 -8.71 -17.71 -11.87
C LEU A 9 -7.42 -17.94 -11.08
N VAL A 10 -6.34 -17.31 -11.50
CA VAL A 10 -5.06 -17.35 -10.77
C VAL A 10 -5.20 -16.39 -9.61
N MET A 11 -5.49 -16.93 -8.42
CA MET A 11 -5.51 -16.12 -7.20
C MET A 11 -4.06 -15.78 -6.84
N THR A 12 -3.78 -14.50 -6.71
CA THR A 12 -2.47 -14.01 -6.31
C THR A 12 -2.39 -13.99 -4.78
N LYS A 13 -1.39 -14.67 -4.23
CA LYS A 13 -1.16 -14.70 -2.78
C LYS A 13 -0.21 -13.59 -2.36
N ALA A 14 -0.47 -13.00 -1.21
CA ALA A 14 0.34 -11.93 -0.64
C ALA A 14 0.54 -12.13 0.87
N GLU A 15 1.62 -11.60 1.38
CA GLU A 15 1.96 -11.55 2.80
C GLU A 15 2.06 -10.10 3.27
N LEU A 16 1.76 -9.90 4.54
CA LEU A 16 1.96 -8.64 5.23
C LEU A 16 3.31 -8.68 5.96
N LEU A 17 4.20 -7.76 5.63
CA LEU A 17 5.52 -7.66 6.22
C LEU A 17 5.66 -6.42 7.09
N LEU A 18 6.31 -6.56 8.25
CA LEU A 18 6.64 -5.43 9.11
C LEU A 18 7.81 -4.64 8.51
N VAL A 19 7.61 -3.36 8.29
CA VAL A 19 8.65 -2.41 7.87
C VAL A 19 9.29 -1.76 9.08
N GLN A 20 8.46 -1.19 9.96
CA GLN A 20 8.93 -0.50 11.17
C GLN A 20 7.84 -0.52 12.22
N GLN A 21 8.21 -0.85 13.45
CA GLN A 21 7.35 -0.68 14.62
C GLN A 21 7.89 0.47 15.46
N ALA A 22 7.10 1.53 15.58
CA ALA A 22 7.44 2.69 16.37
C ALA A 22 6.33 2.98 17.39
N LYS A 23 6.61 3.88 18.32
CA LYS A 23 5.67 4.21 19.40
C LYS A 23 4.32 4.69 18.91
N ASN A 24 4.30 5.50 17.87
CA ASN A 24 3.09 6.18 17.40
C ASN A 24 2.52 5.61 16.11
N CYS A 25 3.24 4.74 15.41
CA CYS A 25 2.74 4.06 14.23
C CYS A 25 3.54 2.80 13.93
N THR A 26 2.83 1.74 13.56
CA THR A 26 3.43 0.54 12.98
C THR A 26 3.21 0.56 11.48
N ILE A 27 4.30 0.41 10.73
CA ILE A 27 4.31 0.48 9.27
C ILE A 27 4.56 -0.91 8.71
N TYR A 28 3.66 -1.37 7.87
CA TYR A 28 3.74 -2.63 7.13
C TYR A 28 3.89 -2.38 5.65
N THR A 29 4.22 -3.41 4.89
CA THR A 29 4.10 -3.45 3.44
C THR A 29 3.56 -4.80 3.00
N ILE A 30 3.22 -4.91 1.72
CA ILE A 30 2.68 -6.12 1.09
C ILE A 30 3.78 -6.73 0.24
N GLN A 31 3.93 -8.05 0.31
CA GLN A 31 4.74 -8.81 -0.64
C GLN A 31 3.87 -9.85 -1.32
N PHE A 32 3.77 -9.77 -2.64
CA PHE A 32 3.18 -10.84 -3.45
C PHE A 32 4.15 -12.02 -3.50
N LEU A 33 3.65 -13.24 -3.31
CA LEU A 33 4.50 -14.43 -3.24
C LEU A 33 5.17 -14.77 -4.58
N THR A 34 4.69 -14.21 -5.68
CA THR A 34 5.30 -14.30 -7.01
C THR A 34 6.47 -13.34 -7.21
N GLU A 35 6.72 -12.42 -6.27
CA GLU A 35 7.74 -11.39 -6.34
C GLU A 35 8.82 -11.61 -5.27
N ASP A 36 10.06 -11.27 -5.58
CA ASP A 36 11.19 -11.39 -4.66
C ASP A 36 11.27 -10.19 -3.69
N GLU A 37 10.61 -9.09 -4.01
CA GLU A 37 10.63 -7.85 -3.24
C GLU A 37 9.21 -7.47 -2.81
N SER A 38 9.10 -6.79 -1.67
CA SER A 38 7.85 -6.18 -1.24
C SER A 38 7.45 -5.03 -2.17
N GLU A 39 6.19 -4.64 -2.12
CA GLU A 39 5.68 -3.53 -2.93
C GLU A 39 6.44 -2.22 -2.65
N PHE A 40 6.76 -1.94 -1.38
CA PHE A 40 7.55 -0.76 -1.03
C PHE A 40 9.00 -0.84 -1.52
N GLU A 41 9.65 -2.00 -1.42
CA GLU A 41 11.00 -2.21 -1.95
C GLU A 41 11.04 -2.01 -3.46
N ARG A 42 10.04 -2.52 -4.18
CA ARG A 42 9.91 -2.31 -5.64
C ARG A 42 9.80 -0.84 -5.99
N PHE A 43 8.99 -0.08 -5.25
CA PHE A 43 8.88 1.36 -5.41
C PHE A 43 10.20 2.08 -5.13
N TYR A 44 10.83 1.78 -4.00
CA TYR A 44 12.10 2.37 -3.60
C TYR A 44 13.21 2.08 -4.63
N ASN A 45 13.37 0.82 -5.03
CA ASN A 45 14.41 0.39 -5.96
C ASN A 45 14.21 0.97 -7.36
N LYS A 46 12.99 1.25 -7.76
CA LYS A 46 12.67 1.88 -9.05
C LYS A 46 13.24 3.30 -9.16
N PHE A 47 13.30 4.05 -8.07
CA PHE A 47 13.61 5.48 -8.09
C PHE A 47 14.88 5.88 -7.33
N LYS A 48 15.46 5.01 -6.54
CA LYS A 48 16.62 5.34 -5.67
C LYS A 48 17.83 5.85 -6.45
N ASP A 49 18.09 5.33 -7.64
CA ASP A 49 19.23 5.68 -8.48
C ASP A 49 18.86 6.63 -9.64
N ASP A 50 17.62 7.08 -9.69
CA ASP A 50 17.13 8.03 -10.69
C ASP A 50 17.40 9.46 -10.25
N LEU A 51 18.23 10.19 -10.99
CA LEU A 51 18.62 11.56 -10.63
C LEU A 51 17.44 12.54 -10.61
N GLU A 52 16.41 12.31 -11.43
CA GLU A 52 15.23 13.15 -11.48
C GLU A 52 14.32 12.90 -10.28
N PHE A 53 14.09 11.62 -9.93
CA PHE A 53 13.08 11.23 -8.94
C PHE A 53 13.63 10.99 -7.53
N ASN A 54 14.93 10.76 -7.39
CA ASN A 54 15.53 10.51 -6.07
C ASN A 54 15.22 11.60 -5.03
N PRO A 55 15.26 12.90 -5.34
CA PRO A 55 14.90 13.93 -4.37
C PRO A 55 13.47 13.78 -3.83
N ASP A 56 12.52 13.44 -4.68
CA ASP A 56 11.14 13.22 -4.27
C ASP A 56 10.96 11.91 -3.52
N LEU A 57 11.71 10.86 -3.89
CA LEU A 57 11.77 9.63 -3.11
C LEU A 57 12.25 9.90 -1.68
N MET A 58 13.30 10.70 -1.52
CA MET A 58 13.85 11.03 -0.20
C MET A 58 12.85 11.86 0.64
N LYS A 59 12.03 12.69 0.03
CA LYS A 59 10.93 13.38 0.72
C LYS A 59 9.91 12.37 1.27
N ILE A 60 9.54 11.37 0.47
CA ILE A 60 8.61 10.32 0.91
C ILE A 60 9.20 9.52 2.08
N VAL A 61 10.47 9.12 1.97
CA VAL A 61 11.18 8.43 3.06
C VAL A 61 11.21 9.29 4.34
N GLY A 62 11.45 10.59 4.19
CA GLY A 62 11.39 11.55 5.31
C GLY A 62 9.99 11.61 5.95
N PHE A 63 8.92 11.60 5.16
CA PHE A 63 7.55 11.52 5.67
C PHE A 63 7.29 10.23 6.44
N LEU A 64 7.81 9.09 5.97
CA LEU A 64 7.68 7.83 6.69
C LEU A 64 8.35 7.88 8.07
N GLY A 65 9.50 8.53 8.17
CA GLY A 65 10.16 8.79 9.47
C GLY A 65 9.28 9.63 10.40
N ARG A 66 8.65 10.68 9.88
CA ARG A 66 7.74 11.53 10.67
C ARG A 66 6.48 10.76 11.10
N ILE A 67 5.96 9.91 10.23
CA ILE A 67 4.81 9.04 10.54
C ILE A 67 5.18 8.09 11.67
N ALA A 68 6.35 7.50 11.66
CA ALA A 68 6.82 6.64 12.75
C ALA A 68 6.87 7.39 14.07
N ASP A 69 7.34 8.64 14.07
CA ASP A 69 7.48 9.45 15.28
C ASP A 69 6.17 10.06 15.80
N PHE A 70 5.28 10.48 14.89
CA PHE A 70 4.08 11.27 15.24
C PHE A 70 2.76 10.57 14.94
N GLY A 71 2.78 9.47 14.23
CA GLY A 71 1.59 8.78 13.75
C GLY A 71 1.26 9.08 12.28
N ALA A 72 0.47 8.19 11.69
CA ALA A 72 -0.04 8.31 10.32
C ALA A 72 -1.24 9.26 10.28
N LEU A 73 -0.98 10.55 10.54
CA LEU A 73 -2.03 11.56 10.62
C LEU A 73 -2.65 11.86 9.25
N GLU A 74 -3.96 12.07 9.19
CA GLU A 74 -4.67 12.34 7.93
C GLU A 74 -4.04 13.47 7.12
N ARG A 75 -3.53 14.49 7.77
CA ARG A 75 -2.92 15.66 7.12
C ARG A 75 -1.67 15.36 6.30
N PHE A 76 -1.05 14.19 6.47
CA PHE A 76 0.13 13.79 5.68
C PHE A 76 -0.23 13.20 4.33
N PHE A 77 -1.49 12.83 4.15
CA PHE A 77 -1.94 12.04 3.00
C PHE A 77 -2.95 12.78 2.15
N ARG A 78 -2.96 12.42 0.88
CA ARG A 78 -4.00 12.77 -0.05
C ARG A 78 -4.98 11.61 -0.16
N PRO A 79 -6.30 11.82 -0.02
CA PRO A 79 -7.29 10.77 -0.28
C PRO A 79 -7.19 10.27 -1.72
N GLU A 80 -7.21 8.96 -1.88
CA GLU A 80 -7.25 8.26 -3.15
C GLU A 80 -8.30 7.14 -3.05
N GLY A 81 -8.55 6.43 -4.16
CA GLY A 81 -9.53 5.35 -4.17
C GLY A 81 -10.96 5.83 -4.11
N LYS A 82 -11.83 5.02 -3.49
CA LYS A 82 -13.27 5.26 -3.39
C LYS A 82 -13.64 5.73 -1.99
N MET A 83 -14.82 6.37 -1.88
CA MET A 83 -15.37 6.73 -0.58
C MET A 83 -15.54 5.47 0.28
N GLY A 84 -15.03 5.51 1.51
CA GLY A 84 -15.14 4.42 2.48
C GLY A 84 -14.01 3.39 2.44
N ASP A 85 -13.09 3.46 1.47
CA ASP A 85 -11.84 2.70 1.55
C ASP A 85 -10.77 3.50 2.32
N HIS A 86 -9.67 2.83 2.65
CA HIS A 86 -8.56 3.43 3.39
C HIS A 86 -7.38 3.83 2.48
N VAL A 87 -7.58 3.84 1.16
CA VAL A 87 -6.50 4.13 0.20
C VAL A 87 -6.17 5.60 0.19
N VAL A 88 -4.92 5.91 0.45
CA VAL A 88 -4.37 7.26 0.47
C VAL A 88 -3.04 7.31 -0.29
N ALA A 89 -2.54 8.49 -0.56
CA ALA A 89 -1.26 8.68 -1.21
C ALA A 89 -0.36 9.64 -0.44
N LEU A 90 0.94 9.37 -0.47
CA LEU A 90 2.01 10.25 -0.01
C LEU A 90 2.76 10.84 -1.21
N PRO A 91 3.25 12.07 -1.11
CA PRO A 91 2.93 13.09 -0.10
C PRO A 91 1.67 13.90 -0.49
N ILE A 92 1.10 14.62 0.46
CA ILE A 92 0.02 15.56 0.17
C ILE A 92 0.52 16.78 -0.62
N VAL A 93 1.78 17.16 -0.42
CA VAL A 93 2.45 18.28 -1.11
C VAL A 93 2.83 17.90 -2.53
N SER A 94 3.09 18.90 -3.38
CA SER A 94 3.53 18.67 -4.75
C SER A 94 4.80 17.81 -4.81
N SER A 95 4.72 16.73 -5.58
CA SER A 95 5.81 15.79 -5.81
C SER A 95 5.65 15.15 -7.17
N LYS A 96 6.77 14.77 -7.80
CA LYS A 96 6.78 13.98 -9.02
C LYS A 96 6.45 12.51 -8.79
N LEU A 97 6.64 12.04 -7.55
CA LEU A 97 6.35 10.68 -7.13
C LEU A 97 5.11 10.62 -6.23
N ARG A 98 4.46 9.48 -6.25
CA ARG A 98 3.33 9.18 -5.40
C ARG A 98 3.43 7.75 -4.90
N LEU A 99 3.40 7.56 -3.58
CA LEU A 99 3.33 6.26 -2.93
C LEU A 99 1.91 6.03 -2.41
N TYR A 100 1.28 4.94 -2.84
CA TYR A 100 -0.05 4.55 -2.37
C TYR A 100 0.04 3.70 -1.11
N CYS A 101 -0.86 3.94 -0.18
CA CYS A 101 -0.89 3.29 1.13
C CYS A 101 -2.32 2.97 1.54
N LEU A 102 -2.47 2.04 2.50
CA LEU A 102 -3.67 1.89 3.30
C LEU A 102 -3.43 2.52 4.67
N ARG A 103 -4.17 3.55 4.98
CA ARG A 103 -4.17 4.17 6.30
C ARG A 103 -5.35 3.62 7.09
N LEU A 104 -5.10 2.62 7.93
CA LEU A 104 -6.16 2.00 8.75
C LEU A 104 -6.49 2.87 9.96
N SER A 105 -5.52 3.56 10.51
CA SER A 105 -5.65 4.50 11.61
C SER A 105 -4.41 5.39 11.69
N ASP A 106 -4.35 6.29 12.68
CA ASP A 106 -3.14 7.05 12.97
C ASP A 106 -1.96 6.15 13.35
N LYS A 107 -2.22 4.92 13.79
CA LYS A 107 -1.21 4.00 14.34
C LYS A 107 -0.89 2.79 13.46
N ILE A 108 -1.60 2.61 12.35
CA ILE A 108 -1.39 1.48 11.44
C ILE A 108 -1.41 1.97 10.00
N LEU A 109 -0.28 1.79 9.31
CA LEU A 109 -0.10 2.15 7.92
C LEU A 109 0.46 0.96 7.14
N ILE A 110 -0.12 0.67 5.97
CA ILE A 110 0.37 -0.36 5.05
C ILE A 110 0.84 0.33 3.78
N LEU A 111 2.12 0.15 3.43
CA LEU A 111 2.72 0.70 2.23
C LEU A 111 2.45 -0.22 1.04
N GLY A 112 1.93 0.35 -0.03
CA GLY A 112 1.84 -0.30 -1.33
C GLY A 112 3.00 0.09 -2.24
N ASN A 113 2.73 0.08 -3.53
CA ASN A 113 3.64 0.56 -4.56
C ASN A 113 3.23 1.97 -5.02
N GLY A 114 3.95 2.52 -5.95
CA GLY A 114 3.67 3.83 -6.50
C GLY A 114 4.45 4.09 -7.76
N GLY A 115 4.46 5.33 -8.20
CA GLY A 115 5.12 5.68 -9.44
C GLY A 115 5.24 7.18 -9.66
N ALA A 116 5.75 7.52 -10.85
CA ALA A 116 5.85 8.90 -11.29
C ALA A 116 4.47 9.43 -11.66
N LYS A 117 4.15 10.61 -11.17
CA LYS A 117 2.91 11.31 -11.48
C LYS A 117 2.98 11.87 -12.90
N LYS A 118 2.39 11.15 -13.85
CA LYS A 118 2.31 11.55 -15.27
C LYS A 118 0.97 12.16 -15.64
N THR A 119 -0.07 11.85 -14.87
CA THR A 119 -1.44 12.23 -15.11
C THR A 119 -2.01 12.96 -13.91
N ARG A 120 -3.19 13.55 -14.08
CA ARG A 120 -3.86 14.32 -13.04
C ARG A 120 -4.37 13.46 -11.90
N THR A 121 -4.86 12.26 -12.25
CA THR A 121 -5.41 11.27 -11.31
C THR A 121 -4.81 9.89 -11.62
N TYR A 122 -4.85 8.97 -10.64
CA TYR A 122 -4.32 7.62 -10.82
C TYR A 122 -5.06 6.81 -11.89
N ASP A 123 -6.36 7.03 -12.08
CA ASP A 123 -7.22 6.29 -13.02
C ASP A 123 -6.95 6.64 -14.50
N GLU A 124 -6.15 7.66 -14.77
CA GLU A 124 -5.63 7.97 -16.11
C GLU A 124 -4.34 7.20 -16.46
N ASP A 125 -3.76 6.48 -15.50
CA ASP A 125 -2.53 5.70 -15.63
C ASP A 125 -2.79 4.25 -15.22
N ASP A 126 -2.63 3.29 -16.16
CA ASP A 126 -2.94 1.87 -15.93
C ASP A 126 -2.08 1.24 -14.84
N GLU A 127 -0.81 1.60 -14.75
CA GLU A 127 0.10 1.09 -13.71
C GLU A 127 -0.33 1.57 -12.32
N LEU A 128 -0.60 2.87 -12.18
CA LEU A 128 -1.04 3.46 -10.91
C LEU A 128 -2.43 2.95 -10.50
N THR A 129 -3.32 2.78 -11.47
CA THR A 129 -4.63 2.16 -11.24
C THR A 129 -4.49 0.75 -10.66
N GLY A 130 -3.57 -0.04 -11.20
CA GLY A 130 -3.29 -1.40 -10.70
C GLY A 130 -2.85 -1.39 -9.23
N TYR A 131 -2.00 -0.46 -8.83
CA TYR A 131 -1.56 -0.33 -7.44
C TYR A 131 -2.70 0.05 -6.49
N VAL A 132 -3.56 0.96 -6.91
CA VAL A 132 -4.75 1.35 -6.13
C VAL A 132 -5.73 0.19 -5.98
N ILE A 133 -6.02 -0.53 -7.07
CA ILE A 133 -6.92 -1.70 -7.04
C ILE A 133 -6.37 -2.78 -6.10
N ASN A 134 -5.08 -3.09 -6.16
CA ASN A 134 -4.47 -4.07 -5.24
C ASN A 134 -4.67 -3.68 -3.77
N LEU A 135 -4.52 -2.41 -3.45
CA LEU A 135 -4.76 -1.92 -2.09
C LEU A 135 -6.23 -1.96 -1.70
N GLN A 136 -7.14 -1.65 -2.60
CA GLN A 136 -8.58 -1.76 -2.36
C GLN A 136 -8.98 -3.20 -2.08
N ASP A 137 -8.49 -4.15 -2.85
CA ASP A 137 -8.73 -5.58 -2.66
C ASP A 137 -8.16 -6.06 -1.32
N PHE A 138 -6.96 -5.61 -0.98
CA PHE A 138 -6.33 -5.92 0.30
C PHE A 138 -7.10 -5.34 1.49
N ASP A 139 -7.59 -4.12 1.37
CA ASP A 139 -8.44 -3.47 2.39
C ASP A 139 -9.73 -4.26 2.66
N GLU A 140 -10.40 -4.74 1.60
CA GLU A 140 -11.57 -5.59 1.72
C GLU A 140 -11.25 -6.92 2.45
N LEU A 141 -10.12 -7.55 2.13
CA LEU A 141 -9.68 -8.76 2.82
C LEU A 141 -9.42 -8.54 4.30
N ILE A 142 -8.84 -7.39 4.66
CA ILE A 142 -8.65 -7.02 6.07
C ILE A 142 -10.00 -6.82 6.76
N LYS A 143 -10.92 -6.09 6.15
CA LYS A 143 -12.26 -5.88 6.70
C LYS A 143 -12.99 -7.20 6.93
N ASP A 144 -12.96 -8.11 5.95
CA ASP A 144 -13.57 -9.43 6.05
C ASP A 144 -12.90 -10.28 7.12
N GLY A 145 -11.58 -10.25 7.20
CA GLY A 145 -10.81 -10.97 8.23
C GLY A 145 -11.11 -10.48 9.66
N VAL A 146 -11.25 -9.18 9.84
CA VAL A 146 -11.66 -8.59 11.13
C VAL A 146 -13.08 -9.03 11.49
N LYS A 147 -13.98 -9.01 10.53
CA LYS A 147 -15.38 -9.38 10.73
C LYS A 147 -15.54 -10.86 11.09
N ASN A 148 -14.77 -11.75 10.47
CA ASN A 148 -14.84 -13.21 10.71
C ASN A 148 -13.88 -13.70 11.81
N GLY A 149 -13.06 -12.83 12.39
CA GLY A 149 -12.16 -13.15 13.49
C GLY A 149 -10.80 -13.75 13.09
N THR A 150 -10.47 -13.82 11.78
CA THR A 150 -9.16 -14.32 11.30
C THR A 150 -8.08 -13.26 11.37
N ILE A 151 -8.45 -12.00 11.47
CA ILE A 151 -7.55 -10.87 11.65
C ILE A 151 -7.94 -10.10 12.89
N ILE A 152 -6.96 -9.79 13.74
CA ILE A 152 -7.17 -8.96 14.93
C ILE A 152 -6.41 -7.65 14.72
N LEU A 153 -7.15 -6.55 14.70
CA LEU A 153 -6.57 -5.21 14.76
C LEU A 153 -6.48 -4.80 16.23
N THR A 154 -5.25 -4.59 16.69
CA THR A 154 -5.02 -3.91 17.96
C THR A 154 -4.89 -2.41 17.72
N GLU A 155 -4.58 -1.64 18.75
CA GLU A 155 -4.37 -0.20 18.61
C GLU A 155 -3.28 0.13 17.56
N ASN A 156 -2.22 -0.68 17.50
CA ASN A 156 -1.03 -0.41 16.67
C ASN A 156 -0.49 -1.64 15.93
N THR A 157 -1.22 -2.75 15.87
CA THR A 157 -0.77 -3.96 15.17
C THR A 157 -1.88 -4.63 14.40
N ILE A 158 -1.48 -5.40 13.40
CA ILE A 158 -2.34 -6.34 12.65
C ILE A 158 -1.85 -7.74 12.98
N GLU A 159 -2.70 -8.54 13.62
CA GLU A 159 -2.39 -9.93 13.95
C GLU A 159 -3.13 -10.85 12.99
N THR A 160 -2.38 -11.63 12.23
CA THR A 160 -2.92 -12.60 11.28
C THR A 160 -1.92 -13.75 11.11
N GLU A 161 -2.45 -14.97 10.97
CA GLU A 161 -1.65 -16.17 10.66
C GLU A 161 -1.76 -16.56 9.18
N ASN A 162 -2.61 -15.90 8.43
CA ASN A 162 -2.98 -16.29 7.08
C ASN A 162 -2.28 -15.47 6.00
N THR A 163 -1.95 -16.14 4.89
CA THR A 163 -1.63 -15.52 3.62
C THR A 163 -2.91 -14.97 3.01
N PHE A 164 -2.84 -13.76 2.46
CA PHE A 164 -3.95 -13.13 1.76
C PHE A 164 -4.04 -13.63 0.32
N GLU A 165 -5.23 -13.90 -0.17
CA GLU A 165 -5.51 -14.26 -1.56
C GLU A 165 -6.33 -13.15 -2.23
N LEU A 166 -5.71 -12.53 -3.25
CA LEU A 166 -6.27 -11.42 -4.03
C LEU A 166 -6.82 -11.87 -5.37
#